data_eed69dfd99de04654b6c1b703eec4a5a
#
_entry.id   eed69dfd99de04654b6c1b703eec4a5a
#
_cell.length_a   1.000
_cell.length_b   1.000
_cell.length_c   1.000
_cell.angle_alpha   90.00
_cell.angle_beta   90.00
_cell.angle_gamma   90.00
#
_symmetry.space_group_name_H-M   'P 1'
#
loop_
_entity.id
_entity.type
_entity.pdbx_description
1 polymer ?
#
loop_
_entity_poly.entity_id
_entity_poly.type
_entity_poly.pdbx_seq_one_letter_code
_entity_poly.pdbx_strand_id
1 'polypeptide(L)'
;MDRGEVLPEVSDTTVSPAPQNTDLPRRQPKQPGTQRQLFTRKELLSESGLGEAALIELERLKVISHRKGTQRYGREMLALAVAAKRLGDYGVEPRQMRVLQQSASLEAALVEQAISQYQGRQGVPKEVLREVYRLVLHAHSGLMFSQLFG
;
A
#
# COMPACT_ATOMS: atom_id res chain seq x y z
N MET A 1 31.56 67.90 11.25
CA MET A 1 31.61 67.48 11.08
C MET A 1 31.61 66.24 10.79
N ASP A 2 31.35 65.79 10.74
CA ASP A 2 31.31 64.72 10.46
C ASP A 2 31.29 63.70 10.19
N ARG A 3 31.43 63.55 10.10
CA ARG A 3 31.50 62.79 9.89
C ARG A 3 31.37 61.64 9.70
N GLY A 4 31.21 61.42 9.64
CA GLY A 4 31.08 60.38 9.52
C GLY A 4 31.08 59.40 9.05
N GLU A 5 31.03 59.27 8.99
CA GLU A 5 31.04 58.44 8.63
C GLU A 5 31.22 57.27 8.47
N VAL A 6 31.21 57.19 8.56
CA VAL A 6 31.42 56.18 8.49
C VAL A 6 31.14 55.05 8.27
N LEU A 7 30.80 54.76 8.12
CA LEU A 7 30.52 53.77 7.91
C LEU A 7 30.57 52.72 7.48
N PRO A 8 30.72 52.76 7.28
CA PRO A 8 30.68 51.83 6.86
C PRO A 8 30.88 50.74 6.70
N GLU A 9 30.93 50.51 6.76
CA GLU A 9 31.18 49.61 6.61
C GLU A 9 31.00 48.55 6.67
N VAL A 10 30.77 48.68 6.78
CA VAL A 10 30.63 47.77 6.84
C VAL A 10 30.42 46.82 6.35
N SER A 11 30.38 46.95 6.11
CA SER A 11 30.26 46.21 5.65
C SER A 11 30.44 45.13 5.41
N ASP A 12 30.52 45.04 5.41
CA ASP A 12 30.75 44.16 5.16
C ASP A 12 30.60 43.08 5.19
N THR A 13 30.51 43.23 5.34
CA THR A 13 30.35 42.37 5.43
C THR A 13 30.18 41.44 5.04
N THR A 14 30.13 41.42 4.77
CA THR A 14 30.03 40.73 4.37
C THR A 14 30.06 39.66 4.25
N VAL A 15 29.96 39.41 4.26
CA VAL A 15 30.11 38.59 4.14
C VAL A 15 30.02 37.51 4.11
N SER A 16 29.77 37.09 4.30
CA SER A 16 29.77 36.12 4.33
C SER A 16 29.42 35.18 3.93
N PRO A 17 29.44 34.68 3.57
CA PRO A 17 29.12 33.76 3.05
C PRO A 17 29.15 32.56 3.33
N ALA A 18 28.66 32.31 3.53
CA ALA A 18 28.40 31.36 3.71
C ALA A 18 28.57 30.17 3.16
N PRO A 19 28.77 29.46 3.53
CA PRO A 19 29.03 28.37 3.22
C PRO A 19 28.19 27.41 2.97
N GLN A 20 27.91 27.32 2.62
CA GLN A 20 27.33 26.67 2.16
C GLN A 20 27.37 25.39 2.00
N ASN A 21 27.99 24.88 1.91
CA ASN A 21 28.18 23.69 1.81
C ASN A 21 27.50 22.74 2.22
N THR A 22 27.18 22.82 2.53
CA THR A 22 26.26 22.18 2.47
C THR A 22 26.05 21.00 1.72
N ASP A 23 26.88 20.27 1.81
CA ASP A 23 26.84 19.00 1.26
C ASP A 23 26.14 18.01 2.14
N LEU A 24 25.36 18.46 3.01
CA LEU A 24 24.39 17.58 3.64
C LEU A 24 23.48 17.08 2.56
N PRO A 25 23.42 15.78 2.34
CA PRO A 25 22.46 15.26 1.40
C PRO A 25 21.10 15.71 1.90
N ARG A 26 20.53 16.61 1.14
CA ARG A 26 19.15 16.95 1.35
C ARG A 26 18.40 15.63 1.27
N ARG A 27 17.97 15.16 2.40
CA ARG A 27 16.93 14.13 2.40
C ARG A 27 15.79 14.75 1.65
N GLN A 28 15.71 14.44 0.38
CA GLN A 28 14.52 14.78 -0.37
C GLN A 28 13.35 14.24 0.44
N PRO A 29 12.35 15.07 0.73
CA PRO A 29 11.18 14.56 1.38
C PRO A 29 10.70 13.43 0.48
N LYS A 30 10.59 12.27 1.05
CA LYS A 30 10.01 11.14 0.33
C LYS A 30 8.67 11.63 -0.17
N GLN A 31 8.61 11.86 -1.46
CA GLN A 31 7.37 12.27 -2.08
C GLN A 31 6.31 11.24 -1.67
N PRO A 32 5.15 11.70 -1.21
CA PRO A 32 4.11 10.77 -0.80
C PRO A 32 3.50 10.03 -1.99
N GLY A 33 4.29 9.59 -2.92
CA GLY A 33 3.87 8.84 -4.08
C GLY A 33 4.77 7.67 -4.39
N THR A 34 5.95 7.61 -3.76
CA THR A 34 6.83 6.47 -3.94
C THR A 34 6.69 5.56 -2.75
N GLN A 35 5.49 5.05 -2.57
CA GLN A 35 5.30 4.01 -1.60
C GLN A 35 5.97 2.75 -2.14
N ARG A 36 6.73 2.10 -1.28
CA ARG A 36 7.28 0.81 -1.61
C ARG A 36 6.17 -0.05 -2.14
N GLN A 37 6.33 -0.52 -3.35
CA GLN A 37 5.33 -1.39 -3.95
C GLN A 37 5.52 -2.84 -3.52
N LEU A 38 6.71 -3.18 -3.03
CA LEU A 38 7.06 -4.55 -2.66
C LEU A 38 7.73 -4.58 -1.28
N PHE A 39 7.41 -5.63 -0.53
CA PHE A 39 7.89 -5.84 0.83
C PHE A 39 8.61 -7.18 0.92
N THR A 40 9.72 -7.21 1.65
CA THR A 40 10.37 -8.48 1.99
C THR A 40 9.52 -9.17 3.07
N ARG A 41 9.77 -10.46 3.29
CA ARG A 41 9.09 -11.22 4.35
C ARG A 41 9.27 -10.54 5.70
N LYS A 42 10.48 -10.11 6.00
CA LYS A 42 10.79 -9.45 7.26
C LYS A 42 10.02 -8.14 7.42
N GLU A 43 9.95 -7.37 6.34
CA GLU A 43 9.19 -6.11 6.34
C GLU A 43 7.70 -6.36 6.51
N LEU A 44 7.16 -7.39 5.83
CA LEU A 44 5.75 -7.75 5.95
C LEU A 44 5.40 -8.10 7.39
N LEU A 45 6.20 -8.94 8.03
CA LEU A 45 5.98 -9.34 9.42
C LEU A 45 6.11 -8.16 10.37
N SER A 46 7.15 -7.35 10.18
CA SER A 46 7.41 -6.21 11.03
C SER A 46 6.30 -5.16 10.95
N GLU A 47 5.87 -4.83 9.75
CA GLU A 47 4.88 -3.77 9.54
C GLU A 47 3.45 -4.22 9.86
N SER A 48 3.15 -5.50 9.69
CA SER A 48 1.81 -6.02 9.99
C SER A 48 1.64 -6.44 11.45
N GLY A 49 2.73 -6.77 12.11
CA GLY A 49 2.68 -7.37 13.44
C GLY A 49 2.24 -8.83 13.44
N LEU A 50 2.10 -9.42 12.26
CA LEU A 50 1.68 -10.81 12.12
C LEU A 50 2.78 -11.75 12.62
N GLY A 51 2.41 -12.83 13.30
CA GLY A 51 3.36 -13.85 13.70
C GLY A 51 3.80 -14.69 12.53
N GLU A 52 5.01 -15.25 12.61
CA GLU A 52 5.55 -16.05 11.50
C GLU A 52 4.73 -17.31 11.24
N ALA A 53 4.27 -17.98 12.29
CA ALA A 53 3.43 -19.17 12.14
C ALA A 53 2.12 -18.84 11.41
N ALA A 54 1.54 -17.69 11.71
CA ALA A 54 0.32 -17.24 11.03
C ALA A 54 0.58 -16.96 9.56
N LEU A 55 1.71 -16.33 9.25
CA LEU A 55 2.07 -16.07 7.85
C LEU A 55 2.25 -17.36 7.08
N ILE A 56 2.93 -18.35 7.64
CA ILE A 56 3.12 -19.65 7.01
C ILE A 56 1.76 -20.27 6.69
N GLU A 57 0.84 -20.23 7.62
CA GLU A 57 -0.50 -20.78 7.43
C GLU A 57 -1.28 -20.03 6.32
N LEU A 58 -1.20 -18.72 6.32
CA LEU A 58 -1.86 -17.90 5.29
C LEU A 58 -1.25 -18.13 3.91
N GLU A 59 0.06 -18.37 3.84
CA GLU A 59 0.71 -18.74 2.59
C GLU A 59 0.27 -20.13 2.13
N ARG A 60 0.17 -21.08 3.05
CA ARG A 60 -0.29 -22.43 2.74
C ARG A 60 -1.71 -22.41 2.17
N LEU A 61 -2.55 -21.55 2.69
CA LEU A 61 -3.93 -21.42 2.24
C LEU A 61 -4.08 -20.51 1.01
N LYS A 62 -2.98 -19.94 0.53
CA LYS A 62 -2.96 -19.02 -0.60
C LYS A 62 -3.75 -17.74 -0.36
N VAL A 63 -3.89 -17.36 0.88
CA VAL A 63 -4.44 -16.06 1.26
C VAL A 63 -3.39 -14.99 1.02
N ILE A 64 -2.15 -15.28 1.39
CA ILE A 64 -1.01 -14.40 1.13
C ILE A 64 -0.05 -15.12 0.20
N SER A 65 0.46 -14.42 -0.79
CA SER A 65 1.40 -14.96 -1.75
C SER A 65 2.38 -13.90 -2.21
N HIS A 66 3.54 -14.35 -2.67
CA HIS A 66 4.52 -13.48 -3.30
C HIS A 66 3.97 -12.94 -4.62
N ARG A 67 4.46 -11.77 -5.03
CA ARG A 67 4.21 -11.31 -6.39
C ARG A 67 4.95 -12.21 -7.37
N LYS A 68 4.29 -12.56 -8.45
CA LYS A 68 4.85 -13.46 -9.46
C LYS A 68 6.23 -13.00 -9.91
N GLY A 69 7.16 -13.95 -9.94
CA GLY A 69 8.52 -13.67 -10.35
C GLY A 69 9.40 -13.01 -9.30
N THR A 70 8.89 -12.84 -8.08
CA THR A 70 9.67 -12.26 -6.99
C THR A 70 9.51 -13.09 -5.72
N GLN A 71 10.37 -12.81 -4.75
CA GLN A 71 10.24 -13.35 -3.39
C GLN A 71 9.65 -12.28 -2.46
N ARG A 72 8.94 -11.31 -3.03
CA ARG A 72 8.42 -10.17 -2.29
C ARG A 72 6.91 -10.09 -2.38
N TYR A 73 6.33 -9.38 -1.44
CA TYR A 73 4.89 -9.25 -1.29
C TYR A 73 4.43 -7.89 -1.76
N GLY A 74 3.30 -7.85 -2.45
CA GLY A 74 2.69 -6.61 -2.85
C GLY A 74 2.03 -5.89 -1.68
N ARG A 75 1.63 -4.68 -1.94
CA ARG A 75 1.01 -3.81 -0.96
C ARG A 75 -0.31 -4.37 -0.43
N GLU A 76 -1.06 -5.03 -1.31
CA GLU A 76 -2.32 -5.68 -0.97
C GLU A 76 -2.09 -6.83 0.02
N MET A 77 -0.94 -7.48 -0.04
CA MET A 77 -0.59 -8.54 0.90
C MET A 77 -0.26 -7.99 2.28
N LEU A 78 0.34 -6.79 2.34
CA LEU A 78 0.54 -6.12 3.61
C LEU A 78 -0.81 -5.78 4.26
N ALA A 79 -1.76 -5.27 3.48
CA ALA A 79 -3.09 -4.96 3.98
C ALA A 79 -3.79 -6.22 4.51
N LEU A 80 -3.65 -7.34 3.79
CA LEU A 80 -4.19 -8.63 4.24
C LEU A 80 -3.52 -9.11 5.53
N ALA A 81 -2.22 -8.95 5.64
CA ALA A 81 -1.48 -9.35 6.85
C ALA A 81 -1.92 -8.52 8.06
N VAL A 82 -2.11 -7.22 7.87
CA VAL A 82 -2.62 -6.33 8.93
C VAL A 82 -4.03 -6.77 9.35
N ALA A 83 -4.89 -7.04 8.38
CA ALA A 83 -6.26 -7.48 8.66
C ALA A 83 -6.26 -8.82 9.40
N ALA A 84 -5.44 -9.77 8.96
CA ALA A 84 -5.33 -11.08 9.60
C ALA A 84 -4.87 -10.95 11.06
N LYS A 85 -3.89 -10.09 11.30
CA LYS A 85 -3.40 -9.84 12.66
C LYS A 85 -4.50 -9.29 13.53
N ARG A 86 -5.23 -8.29 13.05
CA ARG A 86 -6.30 -7.65 13.82
C ARG A 86 -7.50 -8.57 14.02
N LEU A 87 -7.84 -9.37 13.03
CA LEU A 87 -8.90 -10.38 13.15
C LEU A 87 -8.52 -11.44 14.17
N GLY A 88 -7.23 -11.78 14.27
CA GLY A 88 -6.74 -12.69 15.30
C GLY A 88 -7.03 -12.19 16.70
N ASP A 89 -7.00 -10.89 16.91
CA ASP A 89 -7.32 -10.28 18.20
C ASP A 89 -8.79 -10.49 18.59
N TYR A 90 -9.64 -10.75 17.60
CA TYR A 90 -11.06 -11.07 17.79
C TYR A 90 -11.35 -12.58 17.71
N GLY A 91 -10.30 -13.40 17.69
CA GLY A 91 -10.46 -14.84 17.70
C GLY A 91 -10.61 -15.48 16.34
N VAL A 92 -10.43 -14.73 15.25
CA VAL A 92 -10.44 -15.29 13.91
C VAL A 92 -9.05 -15.81 13.57
N GLU A 93 -8.93 -17.14 13.50
CA GLU A 93 -7.65 -17.78 13.21
C GLU A 93 -7.29 -17.70 11.73
N PRO A 94 -5.99 -17.79 11.40
CA PRO A 94 -5.57 -17.74 9.99
C PRO A 94 -6.30 -18.73 9.09
N ARG A 95 -6.55 -19.96 9.55
CA ARG A 95 -7.24 -20.97 8.74
C ARG A 95 -8.66 -20.55 8.38
N GLN A 96 -9.30 -19.70 9.18
CA GLN A 96 -10.65 -19.20 8.92
C GLN A 96 -10.66 -18.15 7.82
N MET A 97 -9.52 -17.56 7.54
CA MET A 97 -9.36 -16.62 6.41
C MET A 97 -9.59 -17.29 5.05
N ARG A 98 -9.57 -18.63 5.03
CA ARG A 98 -9.88 -19.40 3.82
C ARG A 98 -11.26 -19.04 3.27
N VAL A 99 -12.21 -18.73 4.13
CA VAL A 99 -13.56 -18.32 3.71
C VAL A 99 -13.49 -17.06 2.86
N LEU A 100 -12.67 -16.09 3.29
CA LEU A 100 -12.50 -14.85 2.55
C LEU A 100 -11.79 -15.09 1.21
N GLN A 101 -10.80 -15.96 1.20
CA GLN A 101 -10.07 -16.30 -0.02
C GLN A 101 -10.99 -16.96 -1.04
N GLN A 102 -11.84 -17.89 -0.60
CA GLN A 102 -12.80 -18.57 -1.48
C GLN A 102 -13.84 -17.60 -2.02
N SER A 103 -14.37 -16.73 -1.16
CA SER A 103 -15.33 -15.71 -1.57
C SER A 103 -14.71 -14.77 -2.60
N ALA A 104 -13.49 -14.32 -2.35
CA ALA A 104 -12.79 -13.43 -3.26
C ALA A 104 -12.54 -14.09 -4.62
N SER A 105 -12.22 -15.38 -4.63
CA SER A 105 -12.02 -16.13 -5.88
C SER A 105 -13.31 -16.20 -6.71
N LEU A 106 -14.44 -16.42 -6.05
CA LEU A 106 -15.74 -16.46 -6.73
C LEU A 106 -16.11 -15.08 -7.29
N GLU A 107 -15.88 -14.05 -6.50
CA GLU A 107 -16.17 -12.68 -6.91
C GLU A 107 -15.25 -12.21 -8.04
N ALA A 108 -13.98 -12.61 -8.00
CA ALA A 108 -13.06 -12.32 -9.09
C ALA A 108 -13.53 -12.99 -10.39
N ALA A 109 -14.03 -14.22 -10.30
CA ALA A 109 -14.59 -14.91 -11.47
C ALA A 109 -15.80 -14.17 -12.04
N LEU A 110 -16.62 -13.58 -11.18
CA LEU A 110 -17.75 -12.76 -11.60
C LEU A 110 -17.28 -11.50 -12.35
N VAL A 111 -16.23 -10.86 -11.86
CA VAL A 111 -15.63 -9.71 -12.54
C VAL A 111 -15.10 -10.14 -13.91
N GLU A 112 -14.37 -11.25 -13.97
CA GLU A 112 -13.82 -11.78 -15.21
C GLU A 112 -14.92 -12.09 -16.23
N GLN A 113 -16.03 -12.64 -15.77
CA GLN A 113 -17.19 -12.90 -16.62
C GLN A 113 -17.74 -11.61 -17.21
N ALA A 114 -17.90 -10.59 -16.40
CA ALA A 114 -18.45 -9.31 -16.82
C ALA A 114 -17.58 -8.61 -17.86
N ILE A 115 -16.26 -8.71 -17.71
CA ILE A 115 -15.33 -8.05 -18.63
C ILE A 115 -15.01 -8.89 -19.86
N SER A 116 -15.42 -10.15 -19.92
CA SER A 116 -15.13 -11.04 -21.03
C SER A 116 -15.66 -10.52 -22.37
N GLN A 117 -16.78 -9.80 -22.34
CA GLN A 117 -17.37 -9.19 -23.52
C GLN A 117 -16.49 -8.08 -24.14
N TYR A 118 -15.53 -7.58 -23.39
CA TYR A 118 -14.61 -6.54 -23.85
C TYR A 118 -13.28 -7.11 -24.35
N GLN A 119 -13.17 -8.43 -24.46
CA GLN A 119 -11.94 -9.08 -24.89
C GLN A 119 -11.80 -8.96 -26.41
N GLY A 120 -11.37 -7.80 -26.86
CA GLY A 120 -11.05 -7.54 -28.25
C GLY A 120 -9.54 -7.41 -28.42
N ARG A 121 -9.13 -6.98 -29.62
CA ARG A 121 -7.70 -6.82 -29.95
C ARG A 121 -6.96 -5.85 -29.04
N GLN A 122 -7.66 -4.95 -28.39
CA GLN A 122 -7.07 -3.92 -27.53
C GLN A 122 -7.16 -4.26 -26.04
N GLY A 123 -7.75 -5.41 -25.70
CA GLY A 123 -7.92 -5.80 -24.32
C GLY A 123 -9.02 -5.03 -23.61
N VAL A 124 -9.13 -5.24 -22.30
CA VAL A 124 -10.15 -4.59 -21.49
C VAL A 124 -9.66 -3.20 -21.06
N PRO A 125 -10.44 -2.15 -21.28
CA PRO A 125 -10.08 -0.83 -20.76
C PRO A 125 -9.97 -0.88 -19.23
N LYS A 126 -8.94 -0.26 -18.70
CA LYS A 126 -8.71 -0.25 -17.24
C LYS A 126 -9.88 0.36 -16.47
N GLU A 127 -10.54 1.33 -17.07
CA GLU A 127 -11.68 2.02 -16.46
C GLU A 127 -12.87 1.06 -16.30
N VAL A 128 -13.08 0.19 -17.28
CA VAL A 128 -14.15 -0.81 -17.23
C VAL A 128 -13.85 -1.83 -16.15
N LEU A 129 -12.61 -2.32 -16.09
CA LEU A 129 -12.21 -3.27 -15.07
C LEU A 129 -12.39 -2.69 -13.65
N ARG A 130 -11.98 -1.45 -13.44
CA ARG A 130 -12.13 -0.77 -12.15
C ARG A 130 -13.59 -0.57 -11.79
N GLU A 131 -14.42 -0.21 -12.76
CA GLU A 131 -15.84 0.00 -12.54
C GLU A 131 -16.52 -1.29 -12.11
N VAL A 132 -16.28 -2.37 -12.84
CA VAL A 132 -16.88 -3.68 -12.53
C VAL A 132 -16.40 -4.17 -11.16
N TYR A 133 -15.10 -4.06 -10.88
CA TYR A 133 -14.55 -4.42 -9.59
C TYR A 133 -15.23 -3.64 -8.46
N ARG A 134 -15.39 -2.35 -8.63
CA ARG A 134 -16.00 -1.48 -7.63
C ARG A 134 -17.46 -1.84 -7.39
N LEU A 135 -18.19 -2.17 -8.44
CA LEU A 135 -19.61 -2.56 -8.32
C LEU A 135 -19.76 -3.88 -7.58
N VAL A 136 -18.91 -4.86 -7.89
CA VAL A 136 -18.95 -6.16 -7.19
C VAL A 136 -18.60 -5.98 -5.71
N LEU A 137 -17.56 -5.20 -5.44
CA LEU A 137 -17.14 -4.92 -4.06
C LEU A 137 -18.25 -4.21 -3.28
N HIS A 138 -18.91 -3.25 -3.91
CA HIS A 138 -20.00 -2.51 -3.30
C HIS A 138 -21.20 -3.41 -3.01
N ALA A 139 -21.57 -4.26 -3.96
CA ALA A 139 -22.66 -5.23 -3.77
C ALA A 139 -22.33 -6.21 -2.64
N HIS A 140 -21.10 -6.71 -2.61
CA HIS A 140 -20.64 -7.60 -1.55
C HIS A 140 -20.78 -6.93 -0.17
N SER A 141 -20.31 -5.70 -0.04
CA SER A 141 -20.39 -4.95 1.20
C SER A 141 -21.83 -4.75 1.65
N GLY A 142 -22.73 -4.43 0.70
CA GLY A 142 -24.14 -4.26 1.00
C GLY A 142 -24.81 -5.54 1.50
N LEU A 143 -24.48 -6.66 0.86
CA LEU A 143 -25.01 -7.95 1.25
C LEU A 143 -24.52 -8.36 2.64
N MET A 144 -23.23 -8.16 2.91
CA MET A 144 -22.67 -8.47 4.21
C MET A 144 -23.26 -7.60 5.30
N PHE A 145 -23.41 -6.31 5.02
CA PHE A 145 -24.03 -5.37 5.93
C PHE A 145 -25.47 -5.80 6.25
N SER A 146 -26.22 -6.18 5.23
CA SER A 146 -27.60 -6.62 5.40
C SER A 146 -27.71 -7.86 6.30
N GLN A 147 -26.78 -8.79 6.17
CA GLN A 147 -26.78 -9.99 7.01
C GLN A 147 -26.44 -9.70 8.47
N LEU A 148 -25.56 -8.73 8.70
CA LEU A 148 -25.10 -8.44 10.06
C LEU A 148 -25.98 -7.43 10.79
N PHE A 149 -26.55 -6.48 10.08
CA PHE A 149 -27.23 -5.35 10.67
C PHE A 149 -28.68 -5.14 10.16
N GLY A 150 -29.10 -5.97 9.21
CA GLY A 150 -30.43 -5.87 8.59
C GLY A 150 -31.56 -6.57 9.33
#